data_ef66be2808631a25c825ca2563e005e4
#
_entry.id   ef66be2808631a25c825ca2563e005e4
#
_cell.length_a   1.000
_cell.length_b   1.000
_cell.length_c   1.000
_cell.angle_alpha   90.00
_cell.angle_beta   90.00
_cell.angle_gamma   90.00
#
_symmetry.space_group_name_H-M   'P 1'
#
loop_
_entity.id
_entity.type
_entity.pdbx_description
1 polymer ?
#
loop_
_entity_poly.entity_id
_entity_poly.type
_entity_poly.pdbx_seq_one_letter_code
_entity_poly.pdbx_strand_id
1 'polypeptide(L)'
;MRLHRSIAVLASCGICAIGVAACGDDDKKESGSGTTSSGTDNSSLSGSIRIDGSSTVEPVAQAAVELFAEEAPDVDISVGGVGTGDGFEKFCCGELQIADASRAIEKDEFEACAKKTLEPVEVQVGIDGLSVVVNKDLAIPNDCITTDQLKKLLAPKSKIANYKELGSGFPDQAVSFFTPGTESGTYDFFTEEVLETDKEQRTGKEVQTSPDDNQIITGIEGTEGALGYVGFAFADQEKDKLKILAVDGGDGCVKPEVATIADGTYKPLSRPLFMYPTTVSAKKPEVKAFIQFILDNNKQVVEAADYVPLTEELLTAAKANLEGATPVAAPTE
;
A
#
# COMPACT_ATOMS: atom_id res chain seq x y z
N MET A 1 -25.33 40.86 29.62
CA MET A 1 -24.37 41.58 30.48
C MET A 1 -23.07 41.65 29.70
N ARG A 2 -22.70 42.88 29.29
CA ARG A 2 -21.53 43.18 28.44
C ARG A 2 -20.28 43.15 29.28
N LEU A 3 -19.12 42.69 28.72
CA LEU A 3 -17.84 43.31 28.99
C LEU A 3 -16.90 43.12 27.79
N HIS A 4 -16.66 44.20 27.10
CA HIS A 4 -15.57 44.40 26.14
C HIS A 4 -14.28 44.62 26.91
N ARG A 5 -13.16 44.11 26.40
CA ARG A 5 -11.82 44.65 26.64
C ARG A 5 -10.98 44.61 25.37
N SER A 6 -10.91 45.76 24.75
CA SER A 6 -9.91 46.15 23.76
C SER A 6 -8.58 46.44 24.47
N ILE A 7 -7.45 46.01 23.95
CA ILE A 7 -6.13 46.59 24.25
C ILE A 7 -5.38 46.77 22.94
N ALA A 8 -4.79 47.98 22.83
CA ALA A 8 -4.29 48.64 21.66
C ALA A 8 -2.83 48.26 21.30
N VAL A 9 -2.59 48.45 20.03
CA VAL A 9 -1.37 48.67 19.23
C VAL A 9 -0.23 49.42 19.96
N LEU A 10 1.01 48.94 19.73
CA LEU A 10 2.20 49.80 19.71
C LEU A 10 3.15 49.34 18.60
N ALA A 11 3.25 50.19 17.60
CA ALA A 11 4.25 50.16 16.55
C ALA A 11 5.59 50.71 17.08
N SER A 12 6.71 50.12 16.70
CA SER A 12 8.02 50.74 16.83
C SER A 12 8.82 50.52 15.54
N CYS A 13 8.99 51.62 14.79
CA CYS A 13 9.95 51.81 13.73
C CYS A 13 11.38 51.91 14.29
N GLY A 14 12.33 51.25 13.63
CA GLY A 14 13.76 51.44 13.84
C GLY A 14 14.51 51.27 12.53
N ILE A 15 14.85 52.43 11.91
CA ILE A 15 15.72 52.57 10.73
C ILE A 15 17.14 52.84 11.23
N CYS A 16 18.17 52.17 10.64
CA CYS A 16 19.57 52.62 10.47
C CYS A 16 20.26 51.56 9.58
N ALA A 17 20.59 51.78 8.37
CA ALA A 17 21.60 52.63 7.67
C ALA A 17 23.02 52.00 7.65
N ILE A 18 23.36 51.51 6.44
CA ILE A 18 24.57 51.64 5.63
C ILE A 18 25.94 51.33 6.27
N GLY A 19 26.66 50.41 5.62
CA GLY A 19 28.10 50.22 5.73
C GLY A 19 28.64 49.41 4.57
N VAL A 20 29.24 50.10 3.58
CA VAL A 20 29.99 49.52 2.45
C VAL A 20 31.48 49.54 2.78
N ALA A 21 32.17 48.40 2.57
CA ALA A 21 33.61 48.30 2.22
C ALA A 21 33.91 46.82 1.96
N ALA A 22 34.23 46.39 0.82
CA ALA A 22 35.37 46.35 -0.09
C ALA A 22 36.42 45.28 0.25
N CYS A 23 36.57 44.33 -0.71
CA CYS A 23 37.73 43.57 -1.17
C CYS A 23 38.58 42.73 -0.19
N GLY A 24 38.74 41.48 -0.58
CA GLY A 24 39.81 40.56 -0.16
C GLY A 24 39.62 39.20 -0.81
N ASP A 25 40.41 38.97 -1.87
CA ASP A 25 40.60 37.70 -2.59
C ASP A 25 41.28 36.69 -1.66
N ASP A 26 40.83 35.45 -1.65
CA ASP A 26 41.72 34.30 -1.60
C ASP A 26 40.99 32.98 -1.83
N ASP A 27 41.47 32.25 -2.81
CA ASP A 27 41.10 30.89 -3.26
C ASP A 27 41.17 29.85 -2.14
N LYS A 28 40.09 29.08 -1.94
CA LYS A 28 40.18 27.65 -1.63
C LYS A 28 38.98 26.90 -2.19
N LYS A 29 39.20 26.11 -3.24
CA LYS A 29 38.34 25.03 -3.70
C LYS A 29 38.17 24.00 -2.59
N GLU A 30 36.97 23.86 -2.06
CA GLU A 30 36.50 22.62 -1.50
C GLU A 30 35.40 22.05 -2.39
N SER A 31 35.73 20.91 -2.97
CA SER A 31 34.85 20.10 -3.79
C SER A 31 33.81 19.43 -2.89
N GLY A 32 32.69 20.07 -2.68
CA GLY A 32 31.48 19.46 -2.16
C GLY A 32 30.76 18.75 -3.30
N SER A 33 30.82 17.43 -3.33
CA SER A 33 29.98 16.60 -4.18
C SER A 33 28.52 16.80 -3.75
N GLY A 34 27.86 17.78 -4.30
CA GLY A 34 26.42 17.91 -4.25
C GLY A 34 25.83 16.92 -5.23
N THR A 35 25.20 15.89 -4.74
CA THR A 35 24.30 15.04 -5.51
C THR A 35 23.18 15.96 -6.02
N THR A 36 23.29 16.42 -7.25
CA THR A 36 22.19 17.05 -7.96
C THR A 36 21.17 15.99 -8.28
N SER A 37 20.17 15.85 -7.41
CA SER A 37 18.86 15.32 -7.79
C SER A 37 18.37 16.22 -8.93
N SER A 38 18.28 15.69 -10.14
CA SER A 38 17.60 16.35 -11.25
C SER A 38 16.08 16.24 -11.03
N GLY A 39 15.57 16.94 -10.03
CA GLY A 39 14.15 17.10 -9.84
C GLY A 39 13.59 17.93 -11.00
N THR A 40 12.64 17.39 -11.72
CA THR A 40 11.83 18.13 -12.68
C THR A 40 11.08 19.19 -11.88
N ASP A 41 11.15 20.45 -12.27
CA ASP A 41 10.39 21.53 -11.61
C ASP A 41 8.90 21.36 -11.99
N ASN A 42 8.12 20.82 -11.07
CA ASN A 42 6.69 20.56 -11.22
C ASN A 42 5.81 21.75 -10.81
N SER A 43 6.40 22.84 -10.31
CA SER A 43 5.67 23.97 -9.74
C SER A 43 4.77 24.72 -10.72
N SER A 44 4.98 24.53 -12.03
CA SER A 44 4.14 25.12 -13.10
C SER A 44 3.10 24.16 -13.66
N LEU A 45 3.03 22.91 -13.18
CA LEU A 45 2.02 21.96 -13.61
C LEU A 45 0.65 22.37 -13.07
N SER A 46 -0.36 22.17 -13.92
CA SER A 46 -1.76 22.38 -13.56
C SER A 46 -2.63 21.38 -14.30
N GLY A 47 -3.77 21.04 -13.75
CA GLY A 47 -4.70 20.09 -14.38
C GLY A 47 -5.51 19.34 -13.35
N SER A 48 -6.19 18.29 -13.79
CA SER A 48 -6.95 17.42 -12.88
C SER A 48 -6.72 15.95 -13.20
N ILE A 49 -6.56 15.16 -12.15
CA ILE A 49 -6.40 13.70 -12.21
C ILE A 49 -7.52 13.07 -11.39
N ARG A 50 -8.30 12.19 -11.99
CA ARG A 50 -9.27 11.36 -11.28
C ARG A 50 -8.76 9.94 -11.25
N ILE A 51 -8.61 9.44 -10.03
CA ILE A 51 -8.12 8.12 -9.69
C ILE A 51 -9.24 7.38 -8.94
N ASP A 52 -9.54 6.16 -9.33
CA ASP A 52 -10.51 5.33 -8.61
C ASP A 52 -10.19 3.85 -8.90
N GLY A 53 -10.63 2.96 -8.04
CA GLY A 53 -10.42 1.53 -8.21
C GLY A 53 -10.15 0.80 -6.91
N SER A 54 -9.05 0.08 -6.82
CA SER A 54 -8.72 -0.74 -5.66
C SER A 54 -8.64 0.06 -4.36
N SER A 55 -9.46 -0.31 -3.37
CA SER A 55 -9.38 0.19 -2.00
C SER A 55 -8.04 -0.10 -1.33
N THR A 56 -7.30 -1.12 -1.81
CA THR A 56 -5.95 -1.43 -1.34
C THR A 56 -4.91 -0.45 -1.88
N VAL A 57 -5.07 0.04 -3.10
CA VAL A 57 -4.13 1.01 -3.71
C VAL A 57 -4.46 2.44 -3.29
N GLU A 58 -5.71 2.71 -2.91
CA GLU A 58 -6.16 4.02 -2.47
C GLU A 58 -5.23 4.68 -1.42
N PRO A 59 -4.75 4.00 -0.36
CA PRO A 59 -3.81 4.61 0.60
C PRO A 59 -2.48 5.03 -0.03
N VAL A 60 -1.95 4.28 -1.01
CA VAL A 60 -0.73 4.67 -1.75
C VAL A 60 -0.98 5.93 -2.57
N ALA A 61 -2.13 5.99 -3.27
CA ALA A 61 -2.51 7.15 -4.04
C ALA A 61 -2.71 8.38 -3.16
N GLN A 62 -3.35 8.23 -2.00
CA GLN A 62 -3.57 9.33 -1.04
C GLN A 62 -2.25 9.84 -0.45
N ALA A 63 -1.35 8.95 -0.01
CA ALA A 63 -0.02 9.33 0.47
C ALA A 63 0.78 10.08 -0.61
N ALA A 64 0.69 9.61 -1.86
CA ALA A 64 1.32 10.29 -2.99
C ALA A 64 0.72 11.68 -3.25
N VAL A 65 -0.59 11.84 -3.16
CA VAL A 65 -1.27 13.14 -3.34
C VAL A 65 -0.79 14.15 -2.29
N GLU A 66 -0.72 13.74 -1.03
CA GLU A 66 -0.26 14.63 0.05
C GLU A 66 1.17 15.13 -0.19
N LEU A 67 2.07 14.22 -0.57
CA LEU A 67 3.48 14.58 -0.82
C LEU A 67 3.65 15.35 -2.14
N PHE A 68 2.94 14.98 -3.20
CA PHE A 68 3.03 15.62 -4.52
C PHE A 68 2.48 17.05 -4.53
N ALA A 69 1.52 17.35 -3.66
CA ALA A 69 0.96 18.70 -3.52
C ALA A 69 2.01 19.76 -3.13
N GLU A 70 3.13 19.36 -2.50
CA GLU A 70 4.24 20.26 -2.20
C GLU A 70 5.01 20.66 -3.47
N GLU A 71 5.08 19.77 -4.48
CA GLU A 71 5.79 20.01 -5.74
C GLU A 71 4.89 20.61 -6.83
N ALA A 72 3.60 20.25 -6.85
CA ALA A 72 2.65 20.61 -7.90
C ALA A 72 1.30 21.09 -7.32
N PRO A 73 1.27 22.25 -6.61
CA PRO A 73 0.09 22.70 -5.87
C PRO A 73 -1.13 23.04 -6.75
N ASP A 74 -0.95 23.26 -8.04
CA ASP A 74 -2.02 23.62 -8.98
C ASP A 74 -2.59 22.39 -9.73
N VAL A 75 -2.19 21.17 -9.35
CA VAL A 75 -2.76 19.91 -9.86
C VAL A 75 -3.84 19.41 -8.89
N ASP A 76 -5.09 19.34 -9.36
CA ASP A 76 -6.22 18.85 -8.58
C ASP A 76 -6.35 17.33 -8.75
N ILE A 77 -6.18 16.57 -7.66
CA ILE A 77 -6.21 15.10 -7.68
C ILE A 77 -7.31 14.59 -6.76
N SER A 78 -8.21 13.78 -7.32
CA SER A 78 -9.23 13.06 -6.56
C SER A 78 -8.97 11.57 -6.58
N VAL A 79 -9.07 10.92 -5.41
CA VAL A 79 -8.85 9.48 -5.23
C VAL A 79 -10.11 8.85 -4.65
N GLY A 80 -10.47 7.68 -5.15
CA GLY A 80 -11.53 6.83 -4.63
C GLY A 80 -11.11 5.37 -4.58
N GLY A 81 -11.87 4.54 -3.85
CA GLY A 81 -11.57 3.13 -3.61
C GLY A 81 -12.80 2.23 -3.79
N VAL A 82 -13.45 2.28 -4.98
CA VAL A 82 -14.69 1.53 -5.26
C VAL A 82 -14.48 0.03 -5.47
N GLY A 83 -13.24 -0.43 -5.59
CA GLY A 83 -12.85 -1.79 -5.94
C GLY A 83 -12.24 -1.86 -7.34
N THR A 84 -11.31 -2.83 -7.56
CA THR A 84 -10.56 -2.97 -8.82
C THR A 84 -11.46 -3.11 -10.05
N GLY A 85 -12.48 -3.97 -9.99
CA GLY A 85 -13.39 -4.22 -11.12
C GLY A 85 -14.21 -2.98 -11.49
N ASP A 86 -14.85 -2.33 -10.50
CA ASP A 86 -15.62 -1.11 -10.70
C ASP A 86 -14.73 0.04 -11.18
N GLY A 87 -13.48 0.08 -10.72
CA GLY A 87 -12.46 1.02 -11.20
C GLY A 87 -12.18 0.85 -12.70
N PHE A 88 -11.95 -0.39 -13.15
CA PHE A 88 -11.77 -0.69 -14.56
C PHE A 88 -13.02 -0.39 -15.41
N GLU A 89 -14.23 -0.62 -14.87
CA GLU A 89 -15.46 -0.26 -15.58
C GLU A 89 -15.51 1.24 -15.88
N LYS A 90 -15.28 2.09 -14.87
CA LYS A 90 -15.20 3.56 -15.03
C LYS A 90 -14.06 3.99 -15.95
N PHE A 91 -12.89 3.38 -15.78
CA PHE A 91 -11.71 3.66 -16.58
C PHE A 91 -11.92 3.36 -18.06
N CYS A 92 -12.47 2.18 -18.38
CA CYS A 92 -12.78 1.78 -19.76
C CYS A 92 -13.96 2.56 -20.35
N CYS A 93 -14.73 3.30 -19.53
CA CYS A 93 -15.69 4.30 -20.00
C CYS A 93 -15.05 5.69 -20.25
N GLY A 94 -13.77 5.88 -19.90
CA GLY A 94 -13.05 7.15 -20.07
C GLY A 94 -13.33 8.18 -18.97
N GLU A 95 -13.86 7.76 -17.83
CA GLU A 95 -14.19 8.64 -16.72
C GLU A 95 -12.98 8.98 -15.84
N LEU A 96 -11.96 8.10 -15.84
CA LEU A 96 -10.76 8.20 -15.02
C LEU A 96 -9.52 8.47 -15.88
N GLN A 97 -8.53 9.15 -15.31
CA GLN A 97 -7.20 9.27 -15.86
C GLN A 97 -6.32 8.08 -15.47
N ILE A 98 -6.57 7.51 -14.28
CA ILE A 98 -5.84 6.36 -13.70
C ILE A 98 -6.87 5.44 -13.06
N ALA A 99 -6.78 4.13 -13.33
CA ALA A 99 -7.43 3.10 -12.53
C ALA A 99 -6.43 2.48 -11.58
N ASP A 100 -6.79 2.37 -10.30
CA ASP A 100 -6.03 1.66 -9.30
C ASP A 100 -6.45 0.19 -9.25
N ALA A 101 -5.49 -0.73 -9.20
CA ALA A 101 -5.76 -2.16 -9.22
C ALA A 101 -4.81 -2.96 -8.32
N SER A 102 -5.35 -3.94 -7.60
CA SER A 102 -4.59 -4.89 -6.77
C SER A 102 -4.39 -6.25 -7.43
N ARG A 103 -4.64 -6.33 -8.72
CA ARG A 103 -4.35 -7.43 -9.63
C ARG A 103 -4.11 -6.90 -11.04
N ALA A 104 -3.57 -7.74 -11.92
CA ALA A 104 -3.51 -7.40 -13.33
C ALA A 104 -4.92 -7.23 -13.94
N ILE A 105 -5.00 -6.42 -15.00
CA ILE A 105 -6.24 -6.24 -15.77
C ILE A 105 -6.69 -7.58 -16.35
N GLU A 106 -7.96 -7.91 -16.21
CA GLU A 106 -8.54 -9.12 -16.76
C GLU A 106 -8.94 -8.98 -18.24
N LYS A 107 -9.17 -10.12 -18.89
CA LYS A 107 -9.44 -10.17 -20.33
C LYS A 107 -10.70 -9.40 -20.72
N ASP A 108 -11.77 -9.53 -19.97
CA ASP A 108 -13.04 -8.84 -20.24
C ASP A 108 -12.93 -7.33 -20.03
N GLU A 109 -12.18 -6.90 -19.02
CA GLU A 109 -11.85 -5.50 -18.74
C GLU A 109 -10.98 -4.92 -19.88
N PHE A 110 -9.94 -5.65 -20.28
CA PHE A 110 -9.10 -5.27 -21.43
C PHE A 110 -9.93 -5.13 -22.72
N GLU A 111 -10.81 -6.10 -22.99
CA GLU A 111 -11.70 -6.04 -24.15
C GLU A 111 -12.71 -4.88 -24.07
N ALA A 112 -13.19 -4.54 -22.86
CA ALA A 112 -14.06 -3.39 -22.66
C ALA A 112 -13.35 -2.07 -22.99
N CYS A 113 -12.11 -1.90 -22.53
CA CYS A 113 -11.25 -0.77 -22.87
C CYS A 113 -10.97 -0.71 -24.38
N ALA A 114 -10.62 -1.83 -25.01
CA ALA A 114 -10.32 -1.91 -26.44
C ALA A 114 -11.52 -1.50 -27.31
N LYS A 115 -12.76 -1.85 -26.92
CA LYS A 115 -14.01 -1.40 -27.62
C LYS A 115 -14.15 0.13 -27.63
N LYS A 116 -13.52 0.82 -26.69
CA LYS A 116 -13.48 2.30 -26.61
C LYS A 116 -12.19 2.90 -27.16
N THR A 117 -11.33 2.10 -27.77
CA THR A 117 -10.00 2.50 -28.25
C THR A 117 -9.10 3.06 -27.15
N LEU A 118 -9.31 2.62 -25.92
CA LEU A 118 -8.44 2.91 -24.78
C LEU A 118 -7.42 1.79 -24.64
N GLU A 119 -6.17 2.16 -24.50
CA GLU A 119 -5.04 1.24 -24.35
C GLU A 119 -4.46 1.43 -22.95
N PRO A 120 -4.71 0.51 -21.99
CA PRO A 120 -4.16 0.58 -20.64
C PRO A 120 -2.63 0.43 -20.63
N VAL A 121 -1.97 1.18 -19.77
CA VAL A 121 -0.53 1.07 -19.47
C VAL A 121 -0.39 0.57 -18.06
N GLU A 122 0.26 -0.58 -17.86
CA GLU A 122 0.46 -1.15 -16.54
C GLU A 122 1.69 -0.54 -15.87
N VAL A 123 1.49 0.09 -14.70
CA VAL A 123 2.58 0.63 -13.89
C VAL A 123 2.46 0.07 -12.48
N GLN A 124 3.34 -0.85 -12.11
CA GLN A 124 3.39 -1.35 -10.74
C GLN A 124 3.94 -0.26 -9.83
N VAL A 125 3.24 0.00 -8.72
CA VAL A 125 3.59 1.08 -7.78
C VAL A 125 3.98 0.58 -6.40
N GLY A 126 3.64 -0.66 -6.05
CA GLY A 126 3.96 -1.25 -4.75
C GLY A 126 3.60 -2.73 -4.71
N ILE A 127 3.73 -3.34 -3.55
CA ILE A 127 3.36 -4.73 -3.31
C ILE A 127 2.67 -4.81 -1.95
N ASP A 128 1.48 -5.38 -1.91
CA ASP A 128 0.80 -5.73 -0.68
C ASP A 128 1.29 -7.10 -0.22
N GLY A 129 1.70 -7.18 1.04
CA GLY A 129 2.10 -8.41 1.70
C GLY A 129 1.40 -8.51 3.05
N LEU A 130 0.78 -9.64 3.32
CA LEU A 130 0.07 -9.90 4.55
C LEU A 130 0.82 -10.96 5.38
N SER A 131 0.97 -10.73 6.67
CA SER A 131 1.60 -11.68 7.59
C SER A 131 0.58 -12.34 8.51
N VAL A 132 0.66 -13.66 8.63
CA VAL A 132 -0.02 -14.42 9.69
C VAL A 132 0.88 -14.40 10.92
N VAL A 133 0.36 -13.89 12.02
CA VAL A 133 1.09 -13.68 13.26
C VAL A 133 0.41 -14.40 14.42
N VAL A 134 1.21 -14.89 15.35
CA VAL A 134 0.71 -15.59 16.55
C VAL A 134 1.42 -15.08 17.79
N ASN A 135 0.79 -15.36 18.95
CA ASN A 135 1.45 -15.19 20.24
C ASN A 135 2.79 -15.94 20.24
N LYS A 136 3.82 -15.32 20.79
CA LYS A 136 5.21 -15.80 20.76
C LYS A 136 5.38 -17.21 21.32
N ASP A 137 4.58 -17.57 22.33
CA ASP A 137 4.63 -18.84 23.03
C ASP A 137 3.76 -19.94 22.39
N LEU A 138 2.95 -19.59 21.38
CA LEU A 138 2.12 -20.56 20.68
C LEU A 138 2.99 -21.47 19.79
N ALA A 139 2.98 -22.75 20.08
CA ALA A 139 3.78 -23.75 19.38
C ALA A 139 3.06 -24.26 18.12
N ILE A 140 3.25 -23.58 16.99
CA ILE A 140 2.80 -24.06 15.68
C ILE A 140 3.88 -24.97 15.07
N PRO A 141 3.54 -26.16 14.52
CA PRO A 141 4.52 -27.06 13.92
C PRO A 141 5.35 -26.37 12.84
N ASN A 142 6.68 -26.42 12.97
CA ASN A 142 7.65 -25.80 12.06
C ASN A 142 7.47 -24.29 11.87
N ASP A 143 6.74 -23.60 12.75
CA ASP A 143 6.31 -22.23 12.60
C ASP A 143 5.68 -21.95 11.23
N CYS A 144 4.89 -22.91 10.73
CA CYS A 144 4.25 -22.86 9.43
C CYS A 144 2.77 -23.27 9.54
N ILE A 145 1.93 -22.59 8.79
CA ILE A 145 0.50 -22.88 8.68
C ILE A 145 0.07 -22.92 7.21
N THR A 146 -0.79 -23.86 6.86
CA THR A 146 -1.32 -23.93 5.49
C THR A 146 -2.54 -23.02 5.31
N THR A 147 -2.81 -22.59 4.07
CA THR A 147 -4.04 -21.86 3.74
C THR A 147 -5.29 -22.65 4.11
N ASP A 148 -5.29 -23.97 3.92
CA ASP A 148 -6.38 -24.86 4.36
C ASP A 148 -6.60 -24.82 5.88
N GLN A 149 -5.53 -24.72 6.68
CA GLN A 149 -5.65 -24.61 8.14
C GLN A 149 -6.18 -23.24 8.56
N LEU A 150 -5.72 -22.17 7.91
CA LEU A 150 -6.27 -20.82 8.11
C LEU A 150 -7.76 -20.78 7.78
N LYS A 151 -8.16 -21.40 6.66
CA LYS A 151 -9.57 -21.53 6.26
C LYS A 151 -10.38 -22.30 7.30
N LYS A 152 -9.86 -23.43 7.82
CA LYS A 152 -10.52 -24.17 8.90
C LYS A 152 -10.70 -23.34 10.17
N LEU A 153 -9.75 -22.46 10.51
CA LEU A 153 -9.80 -21.60 11.69
C LEU A 153 -10.76 -20.42 11.52
N LEU A 154 -10.69 -19.73 10.39
CA LEU A 154 -11.27 -18.39 10.19
C LEU A 154 -12.45 -18.33 9.22
N ALA A 155 -12.80 -19.40 8.49
CA ALA A 155 -13.98 -19.38 7.64
C ALA A 155 -15.27 -19.09 8.44
N PRO A 156 -16.29 -18.44 7.87
CA PRO A 156 -17.50 -17.94 8.57
C PRO A 156 -18.23 -18.96 9.42
N LYS A 157 -18.17 -20.24 9.02
CA LYS A 157 -18.86 -21.34 9.70
C LYS A 157 -17.95 -22.22 10.55
N SER A 158 -16.68 -21.81 10.72
CA SER A 158 -15.72 -22.56 11.52
C SER A 158 -16.20 -22.72 12.96
N LYS A 159 -16.00 -23.92 13.49
CA LYS A 159 -16.29 -24.28 14.89
C LYS A 159 -15.03 -24.77 15.62
N ILE A 160 -13.87 -24.69 14.99
CA ILE A 160 -12.59 -25.06 15.62
C ILE A 160 -12.43 -24.20 16.88
N ALA A 161 -12.32 -24.86 18.01
CA ALA A 161 -12.14 -24.19 19.31
C ALA A 161 -10.75 -24.40 19.90
N ASN A 162 -9.98 -25.33 19.33
CA ASN A 162 -8.66 -25.69 19.82
C ASN A 162 -7.74 -26.07 18.66
N TYR A 163 -6.47 -25.66 18.73
CA TYR A 163 -5.49 -25.90 17.66
C TYR A 163 -5.26 -27.39 17.38
N LYS A 164 -5.36 -28.27 18.38
CA LYS A 164 -5.23 -29.75 18.19
C LYS A 164 -6.21 -30.31 17.17
N GLU A 165 -7.32 -29.61 16.89
CA GLU A 165 -8.30 -30.03 15.89
C GLU A 165 -7.79 -29.84 14.45
N LEU A 166 -6.70 -29.09 14.25
CA LEU A 166 -6.05 -28.92 12.95
C LEU A 166 -5.21 -30.15 12.54
N GLY A 167 -4.83 -30.98 13.50
CA GLY A 167 -4.08 -32.20 13.22
C GLY A 167 -2.96 -32.52 14.21
N SER A 168 -2.19 -33.54 13.89
CA SER A 168 -1.08 -33.98 14.75
C SER A 168 0.02 -32.91 14.83
N GLY A 169 0.55 -32.73 16.02
CA GLY A 169 1.62 -31.76 16.29
C GLY A 169 1.15 -30.37 16.72
N PHE A 170 -0.12 -30.05 16.52
CA PHE A 170 -0.70 -28.79 17.02
C PHE A 170 -0.92 -28.88 18.54
N PRO A 171 -0.75 -27.75 19.28
CA PRO A 171 -0.88 -27.73 20.73
C PRO A 171 -2.32 -27.90 21.18
N ASP A 172 -2.51 -28.45 22.40
CA ASP A 172 -3.81 -28.43 23.08
C ASP A 172 -4.03 -27.04 23.69
N GLN A 173 -4.32 -26.07 22.84
CA GLN A 173 -4.50 -24.66 23.15
C GLN A 173 -5.78 -24.14 22.51
N ALA A 174 -6.59 -23.42 23.29
CA ALA A 174 -7.79 -22.77 22.76
C ALA A 174 -7.41 -21.66 21.76
N VAL A 175 -8.24 -21.49 20.72
CA VAL A 175 -8.03 -20.44 19.71
C VAL A 175 -8.57 -19.11 20.19
N SER A 176 -7.87 -18.03 19.86
CA SER A 176 -8.31 -16.64 19.97
C SER A 176 -7.84 -15.87 18.73
N PHE A 177 -8.64 -14.96 18.20
CA PHE A 177 -8.33 -14.27 16.97
C PHE A 177 -8.37 -12.76 17.16
N PHE A 178 -7.35 -12.10 16.62
CA PHE A 178 -7.26 -10.64 16.51
C PHE A 178 -7.00 -10.29 15.06
N THR A 179 -7.94 -9.62 14.41
CA THR A 179 -7.90 -9.40 12.97
C THR A 179 -8.34 -7.96 12.63
N PRO A 180 -8.01 -7.46 11.44
CA PRO A 180 -8.70 -6.30 10.90
C PRO A 180 -10.20 -6.54 10.77
N GLY A 181 -10.97 -5.47 10.65
CA GLY A 181 -12.41 -5.50 10.37
C GLY A 181 -12.71 -5.22 8.90
N THR A 182 -13.99 -5.13 8.57
CA THR A 182 -14.51 -4.95 7.19
C THR A 182 -14.16 -3.60 6.56
N GLU A 183 -13.58 -2.69 7.32
CA GLU A 183 -13.05 -1.40 6.84
C GLU A 183 -11.63 -1.49 6.25
N SER A 184 -10.99 -2.66 6.37
CA SER A 184 -9.57 -2.85 6.04
C SER A 184 -9.38 -3.58 4.71
N GLY A 185 -8.54 -3.05 3.83
CA GLY A 185 -8.09 -3.74 2.61
C GLY A 185 -7.33 -5.06 2.89
N THR A 186 -6.68 -5.16 4.07
CA THR A 186 -6.03 -6.41 4.54
C THR A 186 -7.08 -7.47 4.88
N TYR A 187 -8.22 -7.06 5.45
CA TYR A 187 -9.37 -7.95 5.67
C TYR A 187 -9.92 -8.48 4.35
N ASP A 188 -10.17 -7.59 3.41
CA ASP A 188 -10.69 -7.96 2.08
C ASP A 188 -9.74 -8.97 1.41
N PHE A 189 -8.45 -8.65 1.38
CA PHE A 189 -7.44 -9.53 0.78
C PHE A 189 -7.41 -10.91 1.42
N PHE A 190 -7.39 -11.00 2.76
CA PHE A 190 -7.36 -12.29 3.45
C PHE A 190 -8.64 -13.11 3.21
N THR A 191 -9.80 -12.46 3.24
CA THR A 191 -11.08 -13.14 3.04
C THR A 191 -11.25 -13.64 1.61
N GLU A 192 -10.82 -12.88 0.63
CA GLU A 192 -10.88 -13.23 -0.79
C GLU A 192 -9.88 -14.35 -1.13
N GLU A 193 -8.59 -14.16 -0.80
CA GLU A 193 -7.51 -15.05 -1.26
C GLU A 193 -7.31 -16.30 -0.39
N VAL A 194 -7.56 -16.20 0.92
CA VAL A 194 -7.36 -17.32 1.83
C VAL A 194 -8.66 -18.03 2.16
N LEU A 195 -9.71 -17.29 2.51
CA LEU A 195 -10.98 -17.89 2.89
C LEU A 195 -11.88 -18.20 1.68
N GLU A 196 -11.60 -17.61 0.52
CA GLU A 196 -12.39 -17.72 -0.72
C GLU A 196 -13.86 -17.33 -0.46
N THR A 197 -14.07 -16.21 0.24
CA THR A 197 -15.38 -15.68 0.60
C THR A 197 -15.54 -14.26 0.06
N ASP A 198 -16.78 -13.80 -0.05
CA ASP A 198 -17.09 -12.42 -0.39
C ASP A 198 -17.06 -11.56 0.89
N LYS A 199 -15.82 -11.22 1.32
CA LYS A 199 -15.55 -10.37 2.50
C LYS A 199 -16.20 -10.86 3.79
N GLU A 200 -16.21 -12.18 3.98
CA GLU A 200 -16.76 -12.79 5.18
C GLU A 200 -15.70 -13.64 5.91
N GLN A 201 -15.60 -13.49 7.21
CA GLN A 201 -14.83 -14.38 8.08
C GLN A 201 -15.63 -14.81 9.30
N ARG A 202 -15.06 -15.73 10.09
CA ARG A 202 -15.58 -16.15 11.37
C ARG A 202 -15.84 -14.95 12.29
N THR A 203 -16.98 -15.01 12.98
CA THR A 203 -17.37 -14.06 14.02
C THR A 203 -17.67 -14.84 15.31
N GLY A 204 -17.56 -14.18 16.45
CA GLY A 204 -17.83 -14.80 17.76
C GLY A 204 -17.04 -14.10 18.86
N LYS A 205 -17.23 -14.56 20.09
CA LYS A 205 -16.53 -13.99 21.27
C LYS A 205 -15.03 -14.20 21.26
N GLU A 206 -14.56 -15.16 20.49
CA GLU A 206 -13.15 -15.50 20.30
C GLU A 206 -12.47 -14.66 19.20
N VAL A 207 -13.23 -13.82 18.48
CA VAL A 207 -12.73 -12.93 17.43
C VAL A 207 -12.86 -11.49 17.91
N GLN A 208 -11.77 -10.78 17.91
CA GLN A 208 -11.69 -9.35 18.17
C GLN A 208 -11.17 -8.65 16.92
N THR A 209 -11.85 -7.61 16.48
CA THR A 209 -11.47 -6.84 15.31
C THR A 209 -11.06 -5.43 15.70
N SER A 210 -10.09 -4.87 14.99
CA SER A 210 -9.67 -3.48 15.15
C SER A 210 -9.23 -2.89 13.81
N PRO A 211 -9.51 -1.60 13.54
CA PRO A 211 -8.92 -0.89 12.41
C PRO A 211 -7.45 -0.49 12.66
N ASP A 212 -6.94 -0.67 13.87
CA ASP A 212 -5.58 -0.31 14.29
C ASP A 212 -4.74 -1.57 14.48
N ASP A 213 -3.78 -1.80 13.60
CA ASP A 213 -2.88 -2.96 13.63
C ASP A 213 -2.07 -3.05 14.92
N ASN A 214 -1.75 -1.92 15.57
CA ASN A 214 -1.09 -1.93 16.87
C ASN A 214 -1.97 -2.53 17.97
N GLN A 215 -3.28 -2.35 17.90
CA GLN A 215 -4.22 -3.00 18.82
C GLN A 215 -4.32 -4.50 18.54
N ILE A 216 -4.30 -4.91 17.28
CA ILE A 216 -4.26 -6.32 16.88
C ILE A 216 -2.99 -6.99 17.46
N ILE A 217 -1.84 -6.37 17.24
CA ILE A 217 -0.54 -6.84 17.74
C ILE A 217 -0.52 -6.96 19.26
N THR A 218 -1.00 -5.91 19.96
CA THR A 218 -1.09 -5.90 21.44
C THR A 218 -2.01 -7.02 21.93
N GLY A 219 -3.13 -7.26 21.26
CA GLY A 219 -4.05 -8.34 21.60
C GLY A 219 -3.41 -9.72 21.45
N ILE A 220 -2.64 -9.93 20.37
CA ILE A 220 -1.93 -11.18 20.11
C ILE A 220 -0.80 -11.39 21.13
N GLU A 221 0.00 -10.37 21.43
CA GLU A 221 1.06 -10.43 22.42
C GLU A 221 0.52 -10.81 23.81
N GLY A 222 -0.59 -10.22 24.22
CA GLY A 222 -1.18 -10.39 25.55
C GLY A 222 -2.05 -11.64 25.74
N THR A 223 -2.31 -12.43 24.68
CA THR A 223 -3.29 -13.54 24.74
C THR A 223 -2.67 -14.86 24.32
N GLU A 224 -2.61 -15.83 25.22
CA GLU A 224 -2.22 -17.19 24.90
C GLU A 224 -3.15 -17.79 23.83
N GLY A 225 -2.58 -18.48 22.84
CA GLY A 225 -3.34 -19.09 21.77
C GLY A 225 -3.89 -18.08 20.76
N ALA A 226 -3.44 -16.82 20.79
CA ALA A 226 -3.85 -15.83 19.82
C ALA A 226 -3.19 -16.04 18.46
N LEU A 227 -4.00 -15.87 17.40
CA LEU A 227 -3.60 -15.79 16.00
C LEU A 227 -4.29 -14.58 15.38
N GLY A 228 -3.62 -13.94 14.46
CA GLY A 228 -4.17 -12.87 13.66
C GLY A 228 -3.41 -12.69 12.36
N TYR A 229 -3.79 -11.66 11.63
CA TYR A 229 -3.09 -11.25 10.41
C TYR A 229 -3.09 -9.73 10.32
N VAL A 230 -1.99 -9.18 9.82
CA VAL A 230 -1.74 -7.75 9.63
C VAL A 230 -0.88 -7.53 8.39
N GLY A 231 -0.75 -6.30 7.93
CA GLY A 231 0.21 -5.95 6.90
C GLY A 231 1.64 -6.38 7.26
N PHE A 232 2.41 -6.81 6.26
CA PHE A 232 3.78 -7.29 6.47
C PHE A 232 4.67 -6.23 7.15
N ALA A 233 4.54 -4.96 6.76
CA ALA A 233 5.35 -3.88 7.33
C ALA A 233 5.15 -3.76 8.85
N PHE A 234 3.92 -3.85 9.34
CA PHE A 234 3.62 -3.87 10.78
C PHE A 234 4.19 -5.09 11.48
N ALA A 235 3.99 -6.29 10.89
CA ALA A 235 4.50 -7.52 11.48
C ALA A 235 6.03 -7.51 11.60
N ASP A 236 6.75 -7.02 10.58
CA ASP A 236 8.22 -6.96 10.60
C ASP A 236 8.76 -5.94 11.61
N GLN A 237 8.09 -4.80 11.79
CA GLN A 237 8.45 -3.81 12.82
C GLN A 237 8.29 -4.38 14.24
N GLU A 238 7.31 -5.25 14.45
CA GLU A 238 6.92 -5.79 15.77
C GLU A 238 7.32 -7.26 15.98
N LYS A 239 8.23 -7.79 15.14
CA LYS A 239 8.70 -9.19 15.18
C LYS A 239 9.31 -9.62 16.52
N ASP A 240 9.71 -8.68 17.35
CA ASP A 240 10.20 -8.96 18.70
C ASP A 240 9.08 -9.28 19.69
N LYS A 241 7.83 -8.88 19.39
CA LYS A 241 6.64 -9.13 20.22
C LYS A 241 5.84 -10.34 19.77
N LEU A 242 5.93 -10.71 18.51
CA LEU A 242 5.12 -11.72 17.84
C LEU A 242 5.98 -12.83 17.26
N LYS A 243 5.33 -13.93 16.91
CA LYS A 243 5.90 -14.93 16.01
C LYS A 243 5.20 -14.82 14.65
N ILE A 244 5.97 -14.51 13.61
CA ILE A 244 5.49 -14.48 12.23
C ILE A 244 5.60 -15.88 11.66
N LEU A 245 4.49 -16.42 11.17
CA LEU A 245 4.44 -17.76 10.59
C LEU A 245 4.83 -17.75 9.10
N ALA A 246 5.50 -18.81 8.67
CA ALA A 246 5.52 -19.17 7.27
C ALA A 246 4.13 -19.64 6.86
N VAL A 247 3.76 -19.43 5.60
CA VAL A 247 2.50 -19.89 5.03
C VAL A 247 2.78 -20.85 3.88
N ASP A 248 2.03 -21.96 3.87
CA ASP A 248 2.04 -22.93 2.79
C ASP A 248 0.78 -22.74 1.94
N GLY A 249 0.95 -22.12 0.77
CA GLY A 249 -0.10 -21.92 -0.23
C GLY A 249 -0.24 -23.08 -1.22
N GLY A 250 0.47 -24.22 -0.97
CA GLY A 250 0.47 -25.39 -1.84
C GLY A 250 1.85 -25.81 -2.36
N ASP A 251 2.82 -24.91 -2.34
CA ASP A 251 4.19 -25.12 -2.82
C ASP A 251 5.21 -25.30 -1.68
N GLY A 252 4.73 -25.40 -0.43
CA GLY A 252 5.54 -25.49 0.78
C GLY A 252 5.54 -24.22 1.60
N CYS A 253 6.18 -24.29 2.77
CA CYS A 253 6.22 -23.18 3.72
C CYS A 253 7.14 -22.07 3.24
N VAL A 254 6.59 -20.88 2.99
CA VAL A 254 7.34 -19.66 2.63
C VAL A 254 7.15 -18.62 3.73
N LYS A 255 8.23 -17.99 4.17
CA LYS A 255 8.17 -16.88 5.13
C LYS A 255 7.85 -15.57 4.41
N PRO A 256 7.07 -14.67 5.02
CA PRO A 256 6.95 -13.31 4.52
C PRO A 256 8.27 -12.55 4.77
N GLU A 257 8.96 -12.29 3.72
CA GLU A 257 10.17 -11.47 3.65
C GLU A 257 10.05 -10.54 2.46
N VAL A 258 10.72 -9.39 2.47
CA VAL A 258 10.66 -8.44 1.34
C VAL A 258 10.94 -9.14 0.00
N ALA A 259 11.91 -10.05 -0.03
CA ALA A 259 12.27 -10.80 -1.24
C ALA A 259 11.14 -11.72 -1.72
N THR A 260 10.56 -12.54 -0.82
CA THR A 260 9.52 -13.53 -1.16
C THR A 260 8.16 -12.88 -1.47
N ILE A 261 7.90 -11.71 -0.90
CA ILE A 261 6.75 -10.88 -1.23
C ILE A 261 6.95 -10.25 -2.62
N ALA A 262 8.14 -9.69 -2.87
CA ALA A 262 8.43 -8.99 -4.11
C ALA A 262 8.50 -9.90 -5.34
N ASP A 263 9.02 -11.12 -5.19
CA ASP A 263 9.11 -12.09 -6.28
C ASP A 263 7.82 -12.96 -6.43
N GLY A 264 6.83 -12.75 -5.56
CA GLY A 264 5.54 -13.44 -5.59
C GLY A 264 5.62 -14.91 -5.18
N THR A 265 6.69 -15.37 -4.52
CA THR A 265 6.78 -16.75 -4.00
C THR A 265 5.98 -16.91 -2.71
N TYR A 266 5.72 -15.83 -1.95
CA TYR A 266 4.87 -15.83 -0.77
C TYR A 266 3.38 -15.80 -1.15
N LYS A 267 2.88 -16.93 -1.65
CA LYS A 267 1.49 -17.07 -2.12
C LYS A 267 0.57 -17.72 -1.07
N PRO A 268 -0.73 -17.34 -1.07
CA PRO A 268 -1.38 -16.27 -1.84
C PRO A 268 -1.29 -14.90 -1.17
N LEU A 269 -0.49 -14.73 -0.13
CA LEU A 269 -0.48 -13.57 0.77
C LEU A 269 0.45 -12.44 0.32
N SER A 270 0.76 -12.38 -0.97
CA SER A 270 1.39 -11.23 -1.62
C SER A 270 0.71 -10.94 -2.96
N ARG A 271 0.50 -9.67 -3.27
CA ARG A 271 -0.10 -9.21 -4.53
C ARG A 271 0.51 -7.90 -4.99
N PRO A 272 0.69 -7.72 -6.31
CA PRO A 272 1.15 -6.46 -6.86
C PRO A 272 0.07 -5.38 -6.78
N LEU A 273 0.52 -4.13 -6.62
CA LEU A 273 -0.32 -2.95 -6.66
C LEU A 273 0.01 -2.13 -7.90
N PHE A 274 -1.01 -1.78 -8.67
CA PHE A 274 -0.86 -1.13 -9.96
C PHE A 274 -1.64 0.18 -10.06
N MET A 275 -1.11 1.08 -10.88
CA MET A 275 -1.82 2.20 -11.47
C MET A 275 -1.88 2.02 -12.98
N TYR A 276 -3.07 2.16 -13.55
CA TYR A 276 -3.31 2.03 -14.99
C TYR A 276 -3.73 3.37 -15.61
N PRO A 277 -2.81 4.18 -16.14
CA PRO A 277 -3.18 5.23 -17.08
C PRO A 277 -3.45 4.63 -18.48
N THR A 278 -4.12 5.38 -19.38
CA THR A 278 -4.12 5.03 -20.80
C THR A 278 -2.85 5.54 -21.48
N THR A 279 -2.52 5.02 -22.68
CA THR A 279 -1.41 5.55 -23.51
C THR A 279 -1.56 7.05 -23.82
N VAL A 280 -2.78 7.59 -23.75
CA VAL A 280 -3.08 9.02 -23.92
C VAL A 280 -2.90 9.76 -22.59
N SER A 281 -3.47 9.27 -21.50
CA SER A 281 -3.37 9.94 -20.20
C SER A 281 -1.94 9.91 -19.65
N ALA A 282 -1.17 8.84 -19.88
CA ALA A 282 0.23 8.74 -19.49
C ALA A 282 1.15 9.81 -20.16
N LYS A 283 0.69 10.45 -21.25
CA LYS A 283 1.41 11.53 -21.93
C LYS A 283 1.01 12.93 -21.45
N LYS A 284 -0.05 13.05 -20.65
CA LYS A 284 -0.41 14.31 -20.03
C LYS A 284 0.63 14.67 -18.96
N PRO A 285 1.14 15.92 -18.99
CA PRO A 285 2.23 16.29 -18.07
C PRO A 285 1.92 16.03 -16.60
N GLU A 286 0.72 16.38 -16.15
CA GLU A 286 0.27 16.20 -14.77
C GLU A 286 0.16 14.72 -14.36
N VAL A 287 -0.36 13.86 -15.23
CA VAL A 287 -0.51 12.42 -14.97
C VAL A 287 0.85 11.73 -14.95
N LYS A 288 1.70 12.04 -15.94
CA LYS A 288 3.06 11.49 -16.03
C LYS A 288 3.87 11.90 -14.81
N ALA A 289 3.83 13.18 -14.43
CA ALA A 289 4.58 13.70 -13.28
C ALA A 289 4.12 13.05 -11.97
N PHE A 290 2.82 12.87 -11.76
CA PHE A 290 2.29 12.23 -10.56
C PHE A 290 2.75 10.78 -10.43
N ILE A 291 2.61 9.95 -11.47
CA ILE A 291 3.05 8.56 -11.41
C ILE A 291 4.59 8.48 -11.31
N GLN A 292 5.31 9.35 -12.04
CA GLN A 292 6.77 9.41 -11.94
C GLN A 292 7.23 9.78 -10.51
N PHE A 293 6.54 10.72 -9.85
CA PHE A 293 6.78 11.08 -8.45
C PHE A 293 6.66 9.87 -7.52
N ILE A 294 5.60 9.05 -7.69
CA ILE A 294 5.42 7.81 -6.91
C ILE A 294 6.61 6.86 -7.14
N LEU A 295 7.05 6.71 -8.38
CA LEU A 295 8.15 5.81 -8.72
C LEU A 295 9.52 6.34 -8.26
N ASP A 296 9.73 7.66 -8.25
CA ASP A 296 10.98 8.27 -7.79
C ASP A 296 11.09 8.32 -6.27
N ASN A 297 9.95 8.43 -5.59
CA ASN A 297 9.83 8.45 -4.13
C ASN A 297 9.20 7.13 -3.61
N ASN A 298 9.35 6.02 -4.35
CA ASN A 298 8.59 4.79 -4.15
C ASN A 298 8.65 4.29 -2.71
N LYS A 299 9.84 4.25 -2.13
CA LYS A 299 10.01 3.81 -0.75
C LYS A 299 9.19 4.67 0.23
N GLN A 300 9.30 6.00 0.12
CA GLN A 300 8.62 6.92 1.03
C GLN A 300 7.09 6.82 0.89
N VAL A 301 6.59 6.82 -0.34
CA VAL A 301 5.15 6.79 -0.63
C VAL A 301 4.52 5.46 -0.19
N VAL A 302 5.17 4.35 -0.52
CA VAL A 302 4.62 3.00 -0.28
C VAL A 302 4.72 2.61 1.18
N GLU A 303 5.82 2.97 1.87
CA GLU A 303 5.95 2.75 3.32
C GLU A 303 4.99 3.64 4.14
N ALA A 304 4.64 4.83 3.65
CA ALA A 304 3.62 5.68 4.29
C ALA A 304 2.21 5.07 4.22
N ALA A 305 1.97 4.16 3.27
CA ALA A 305 0.75 3.37 3.15
C ALA A 305 0.87 1.97 3.78
N ASP A 306 1.97 1.68 4.51
CA ASP A 306 2.24 0.40 5.18
C ASP A 306 2.38 -0.81 4.25
N TYR A 307 2.81 -0.58 2.99
CA TYR A 307 3.08 -1.62 2.01
C TYR A 307 4.57 -1.81 1.73
N VAL A 308 4.89 -2.79 0.87
CA VAL A 308 6.26 -3.16 0.50
C VAL A 308 6.67 -2.39 -0.76
N PRO A 309 7.76 -1.60 -0.70
CA PRO A 309 8.28 -0.92 -1.88
C PRO A 309 8.74 -1.87 -2.96
N LEU A 310 8.78 -1.38 -4.19
CA LEU A 310 9.30 -2.12 -5.33
C LEU A 310 10.81 -2.39 -5.19
N THR A 311 11.25 -3.55 -5.67
CA THR A 311 12.67 -3.80 -5.89
C THR A 311 13.21 -2.91 -7.01
N GLU A 312 14.53 -2.73 -7.09
CA GLU A 312 15.19 -1.97 -8.17
C GLU A 312 14.82 -2.49 -9.57
N GLU A 313 14.64 -3.81 -9.71
CA GLU A 313 14.24 -4.42 -10.98
C GLU A 313 12.80 -4.04 -11.35
N LEU A 314 11.85 -4.21 -10.43
CA LEU A 314 10.45 -3.84 -10.63
C LEU A 314 10.29 -2.33 -10.87
N LEU A 315 11.01 -1.52 -10.11
CA LEU A 315 11.00 -0.06 -10.24
C LEU A 315 11.51 0.37 -11.63
N THR A 316 12.58 -0.27 -12.11
CA THR A 316 13.12 0.00 -13.45
C THR A 316 12.10 -0.37 -14.54
N ALA A 317 11.44 -1.52 -14.40
CA ALA A 317 10.41 -1.95 -15.33
C ALA A 317 9.19 -1.01 -15.33
N ALA A 318 8.71 -0.62 -14.15
CA ALA A 318 7.59 0.32 -14.00
C ALA A 318 7.88 1.68 -14.64
N LYS A 319 9.09 2.23 -14.41
CA LYS A 319 9.55 3.48 -15.05
C LYS A 319 9.63 3.37 -16.56
N ALA A 320 10.11 2.24 -17.08
CA ALA A 320 10.19 2.01 -18.53
C ALA A 320 8.79 1.91 -19.16
N ASN A 321 7.83 1.24 -18.49
CA ASN A 321 6.45 1.16 -18.95
C ASN A 321 5.77 2.53 -19.01
N LEU A 322 5.94 3.35 -17.96
CA LEU A 322 5.42 4.71 -17.92
C LEU A 322 6.05 5.60 -19.00
N GLU A 323 7.38 5.60 -19.11
CA GLU A 323 8.10 6.44 -20.07
C GLU A 323 7.74 6.09 -21.53
N GLY A 324 7.66 4.80 -21.84
CA GLY A 324 7.25 4.31 -23.15
C GLY A 324 5.74 4.47 -23.42
N ALA A 325 4.94 4.75 -22.40
CA ALA A 325 3.48 4.60 -22.43
C ALA A 325 3.10 3.27 -23.12
N THR A 326 3.74 2.19 -22.65
CA THR A 326 3.67 0.87 -23.29
C THR A 326 2.32 0.23 -22.99
N PRO A 327 1.48 -0.03 -23.98
CA PRO A 327 0.19 -0.67 -23.72
C PRO A 327 0.36 -2.10 -23.22
N VAL A 328 -0.51 -2.52 -22.33
CA VAL A 328 -0.60 -3.90 -21.86
C VAL A 328 -0.88 -4.84 -23.03
N ALA A 329 -0.20 -5.97 -23.08
CA ALA A 329 -0.56 -7.04 -24.01
C ALA A 329 -1.92 -7.65 -23.62
N ALA A 330 -2.71 -8.10 -24.60
CA ALA A 330 -3.97 -8.75 -24.30
C ALA A 330 -3.76 -9.95 -23.36
N PRO A 331 -4.48 -10.03 -22.22
CA PRO A 331 -4.41 -11.19 -21.33
C PRO A 331 -4.81 -12.47 -22.05
N THR A 332 -4.08 -13.55 -21.78
CA THR A 332 -4.32 -14.84 -22.49
C THR A 332 -5.45 -15.65 -21.90
N GLU A 333 -5.75 -15.52 -20.61
CA GLU A 333 -6.92 -16.08 -19.89
C GLU A 333 -7.14 -15.39 -18.55
#